data_5ffdbc6790f9ac64aac3e6730a5c5344
#
_entry.id   5ffdbc6790f9ac64aac3e6730a5c5344
#
_cell.length_a   1.000
_cell.length_b   1.000
_cell.length_c   1.000
_cell.angle_alpha   90.00
_cell.angle_beta   90.00
_cell.angle_gamma   90.00
#
_symmetry.space_group_name_H-M   'P 1'
#
loop_
_entity.id
_entity.type
_entity.pdbx_description
1 polymer ?
#
loop_
_entity_poly.entity_id
_entity_poly.type
_entity_poly.pdbx_seq_one_letter_code
_entity_poly.pdbx_strand_id
1 'polypeptide(L)'
;MTLDDQKHIISLWIQFLDGNENAFSQLYCLFLDDLLTYGRRVGGDNEMVEDLIQDLFLKLYQKKIILEDNTRLRPFLFRALKNLIYNQLLRNAKLQPLPDYDFAFDLNYTIDDQLFLTQDQGLSDEVYRMLRGLTGRQKEIIYLRFIHEMSFDEISEIMEINIQSARNLLARSMEKLRKEAILAIILFFI
;
A
#
# COMPACT_ATOMS: atom_id res chain seq x y z
N MET A 1 4.76 1.07 12.58
CA MET A 1 6.20 1.46 12.50
C MET A 1 6.51 2.43 13.61
N THR A 2 7.49 2.13 14.47
CA THR A 2 7.87 2.97 15.62
C THR A 2 8.73 4.17 15.18
N LEU A 3 8.88 5.17 16.07
CA LEU A 3 9.82 6.29 15.83
C LEU A 3 11.27 5.82 15.67
N ASP A 4 11.62 4.71 16.32
CA ASP A 4 12.96 4.14 16.24
C ASP A 4 13.19 3.43 14.90
N ASP A 5 12.17 2.75 14.35
CA ASP A 5 12.23 2.16 13.00
C ASP A 5 12.45 3.24 11.95
N GLN A 6 11.74 4.37 12.07
CA GLN A 6 11.88 5.50 11.15
C GLN A 6 13.29 6.10 11.16
N LYS A 7 13.85 6.31 12.35
CA LYS A 7 15.23 6.80 12.49
C LYS A 7 16.24 5.81 11.92
N HIS A 8 16.01 4.51 12.11
CA HIS A 8 16.88 3.46 11.59
C HIS A 8 16.87 3.48 10.05
N ILE A 9 15.71 3.56 9.42
CA ILE A 9 15.56 3.66 7.95
C ILE A 9 16.30 4.87 7.41
N ILE A 10 16.09 6.05 8.03
CA ILE A 10 16.78 7.28 7.63
C ILE A 10 18.30 7.13 7.74
N SER A 11 18.78 6.54 8.84
CA SER A 11 20.21 6.29 9.04
C SER A 11 20.80 5.39 7.97
N LEU A 12 20.12 4.28 7.62
CA LEU A 12 20.55 3.38 6.55
C LEU A 12 20.56 4.08 5.19
N TRP A 13 19.55 4.93 4.92
CA TRP A 13 19.49 5.68 3.68
C TRP A 13 20.66 6.65 3.52
N ILE A 14 20.98 7.40 4.58
CA ILE A 14 22.13 8.31 4.59
C ILE A 14 23.44 7.53 4.39
N GLN A 15 23.64 6.43 5.13
CA GLN A 15 24.82 5.56 4.97
C GLN A 15 24.98 5.03 3.54
N PHE A 16 23.86 4.65 2.90
CA PHE A 16 23.89 4.23 1.50
C PHE A 16 24.34 5.38 0.57
N LEU A 17 23.83 6.58 0.75
CA LEU A 17 24.22 7.74 -0.05
C LEU A 17 25.71 8.06 0.12
N ASP A 18 26.26 7.82 1.31
CA ASP A 18 27.70 7.93 1.64
C ASP A 18 28.55 6.75 1.11
N GLY A 19 27.94 5.77 0.45
CA GLY A 19 28.62 4.68 -0.24
C GLY A 19 28.63 3.34 0.51
N ASN A 20 27.89 3.18 1.59
CA ASN A 20 27.76 1.91 2.31
C ASN A 20 26.74 0.98 1.61
N GLU A 21 27.23 0.01 0.84
CA GLU A 21 26.39 -0.95 0.11
C GLU A 21 25.62 -1.91 1.04
N ASN A 22 26.18 -2.22 2.22
CA ASN A 22 25.46 -3.04 3.20
C ASN A 22 24.22 -2.36 3.74
N ALA A 23 24.23 -1.04 3.90
CA ALA A 23 23.06 -0.28 4.30
C ALA A 23 21.95 -0.36 3.25
N PHE A 24 22.29 -0.37 1.97
CA PHE A 24 21.32 -0.56 0.88
C PHE A 24 20.69 -1.95 0.90
N SER A 25 21.48 -3.00 1.12
CA SER A 25 20.97 -4.36 1.25
C SER A 25 19.99 -4.51 2.43
N GLN A 26 20.29 -3.86 3.56
CA GLN A 26 19.37 -3.83 4.71
C GLN A 26 18.06 -3.09 4.39
N LEU A 27 18.12 -1.96 3.69
CA LEU A 27 16.92 -1.25 3.23
C LEU A 27 16.07 -2.12 2.31
N TYR A 28 16.69 -2.84 1.37
CA TYR A 28 15.98 -3.77 0.49
C TYR A 28 15.21 -4.81 1.31
N CYS A 29 15.87 -5.49 2.25
CA CYS A 29 15.25 -6.49 3.11
C CYS A 29 14.12 -5.91 3.98
N LEU A 30 14.28 -4.69 4.51
CA LEU A 30 13.27 -4.03 5.35
C LEU A 30 11.99 -3.69 4.60
N PHE A 31 12.10 -3.33 3.31
CA PHE A 31 10.92 -2.92 2.53
C PHE A 31 10.32 -4.02 1.67
N LEU A 32 11.05 -5.12 1.43
CA LEU A 32 10.65 -6.14 0.47
C LEU A 32 9.24 -6.70 0.72
N ASP A 33 8.98 -7.18 1.93
CA ASP A 33 7.70 -7.82 2.27
C ASP A 33 6.53 -6.83 2.21
N ASP A 34 6.73 -5.60 2.71
CA ASP A 34 5.74 -4.53 2.67
C ASP A 34 5.39 -4.17 1.22
N LEU A 35 6.40 -4.01 0.36
CA LEU A 35 6.22 -3.67 -1.05
C LEU A 35 5.59 -4.80 -1.85
N LEU A 36 6.01 -6.06 -1.63
CA LEU A 36 5.40 -7.24 -2.24
C LEU A 36 3.91 -7.32 -1.91
N THR A 37 3.59 -7.20 -0.64
CA THR A 37 2.22 -7.28 -0.15
C THR A 37 1.36 -6.14 -0.72
N TYR A 38 1.88 -4.92 -0.74
CA TYR A 38 1.19 -3.77 -1.34
C TYR A 38 1.02 -3.92 -2.85
N GLY A 39 2.07 -4.31 -3.57
CA GLY A 39 2.04 -4.45 -5.02
C GLY A 39 1.01 -5.48 -5.52
N ARG A 40 0.87 -6.60 -4.82
CA ARG A 40 -0.18 -7.60 -5.10
C ARG A 40 -1.58 -7.01 -4.98
N ARG A 41 -1.81 -6.16 -3.98
CA ARG A 41 -3.10 -5.49 -3.77
C ARG A 41 -3.41 -4.43 -4.81
N VAL A 42 -2.39 -3.80 -5.36
CA VAL A 42 -2.54 -2.83 -6.48
C VAL A 42 -2.93 -3.54 -7.78
N GLY A 43 -2.86 -4.88 -7.84
CA GLY A 43 -3.28 -5.68 -8.99
C GLY A 43 -2.14 -6.32 -9.76
N GLY A 44 -0.92 -6.32 -9.21
CA GLY A 44 0.20 -7.07 -9.76
C GLY A 44 0.15 -8.55 -9.38
N ASP A 45 0.53 -9.44 -10.30
CA ASP A 45 0.85 -10.81 -9.94
C ASP A 45 2.23 -10.88 -9.25
N ASN A 46 2.53 -12.01 -8.61
CA ASN A 46 3.73 -12.15 -7.81
C ASN A 46 5.02 -11.89 -8.61
N GLU A 47 5.16 -12.51 -9.76
CA GLU A 47 6.36 -12.44 -10.60
C GLU A 47 6.59 -11.00 -11.08
N MET A 48 5.53 -10.36 -11.60
CA MET A 48 5.61 -8.96 -12.04
C MET A 48 5.98 -8.00 -10.90
N VAL A 49 5.41 -8.18 -9.71
CA VAL A 49 5.68 -7.29 -8.57
C VAL A 49 7.12 -7.47 -8.08
N GLU A 50 7.62 -8.69 -8.00
CA GLU A 50 9.01 -8.99 -7.64
C GLU A 50 9.99 -8.34 -8.61
N ASP A 51 9.76 -8.49 -9.91
CA ASP A 51 10.59 -7.88 -10.96
C ASP A 51 10.57 -6.33 -10.86
N LEU A 52 9.40 -5.74 -10.65
CA LEU A 52 9.28 -4.28 -10.54
C LEU A 52 9.93 -3.73 -9.26
N ILE A 53 9.93 -4.48 -8.16
CA ILE A 53 10.66 -4.11 -6.94
C ILE A 53 12.17 -4.18 -7.19
N GLN A 54 12.68 -5.24 -7.82
CA GLN A 54 14.09 -5.36 -8.18
C GLN A 54 14.52 -4.19 -9.09
N ASP A 55 13.74 -3.90 -10.13
CA ASP A 55 13.98 -2.77 -11.04
C ASP A 55 13.99 -1.42 -10.31
N LEU A 56 13.07 -1.21 -9.36
CA LEU A 56 12.99 -0.01 -8.54
C LEU A 56 14.27 0.18 -7.72
N PHE A 57 14.68 -0.86 -6.99
CA PHE A 57 15.88 -0.80 -6.17
C PHE A 57 17.15 -0.70 -6.99
N LEU A 58 17.24 -1.37 -8.14
CA LEU A 58 18.37 -1.23 -9.06
C LEU A 58 18.51 0.22 -9.56
N LYS A 59 17.41 0.86 -9.91
CA LYS A 59 17.40 2.29 -10.31
C LYS A 59 17.82 3.21 -9.17
N LEU A 60 17.35 2.93 -7.93
CA LEU A 60 17.78 3.68 -6.75
C LEU A 60 19.29 3.56 -6.53
N TYR A 61 19.83 2.34 -6.62
CA TYR A 61 21.24 2.06 -6.46
C TYR A 61 22.10 2.81 -7.51
N GLN A 62 21.70 2.71 -8.79
CA GLN A 62 22.45 3.31 -9.89
C GLN A 62 22.39 4.84 -9.90
N LYS A 63 21.24 5.42 -9.59
CA LYS A 63 21.03 6.86 -9.71
C LYS A 63 21.34 7.63 -8.43
N LYS A 64 21.51 6.94 -7.29
CA LYS A 64 21.66 7.58 -5.96
C LYS A 64 20.69 8.75 -5.80
N ILE A 65 19.39 8.47 -5.95
CA ILE A 65 18.35 9.50 -5.89
C ILE A 65 18.44 10.21 -4.54
N ILE A 66 18.69 11.51 -4.57
CA ILE A 66 18.70 12.34 -3.36
C ILE A 66 17.28 12.82 -3.13
N LEU A 67 16.70 12.44 -2.00
CA LEU A 67 15.42 12.96 -1.55
C LEU A 67 15.65 14.29 -0.83
N GLU A 68 14.81 15.30 -1.07
CA GLU A 68 14.86 16.57 -0.33
C GLU A 68 14.65 16.35 1.18
N ASP A 69 13.84 15.36 1.53
CA ASP A 69 13.58 14.93 2.90
C ASP A 69 13.71 13.41 3.00
N ASN A 70 14.72 12.95 3.73
CA ASN A 70 15.00 11.52 3.91
C ASN A 70 13.87 10.76 4.64
N THR A 71 12.99 11.46 5.33
CA THR A 71 11.79 10.86 5.95
C THR A 71 10.79 10.37 4.89
N ARG A 72 10.91 10.85 3.65
CA ARG A 72 10.02 10.52 2.52
C ARG A 72 10.40 9.25 1.77
N LEU A 73 11.44 8.53 2.19
CA LEU A 73 11.86 7.30 1.49
C LEU A 73 10.73 6.26 1.40
N ARG A 74 10.03 6.03 2.51
CA ARG A 74 8.95 5.05 2.55
C ARG A 74 7.79 5.40 1.60
N PRO A 75 7.13 6.56 1.70
CA PRO A 75 6.07 6.93 0.76
C PRO A 75 6.56 7.01 -0.68
N PHE A 76 7.80 7.44 -0.92
CA PHE A 76 8.42 7.44 -2.24
C PHE A 76 8.46 6.02 -2.85
N LEU A 77 8.91 5.00 -2.09
CA LEU A 77 9.00 3.62 -2.57
C LEU A 77 7.62 3.06 -2.93
N PHE A 78 6.63 3.24 -2.07
CA PHE A 78 5.25 2.79 -2.30
C PHE A 78 4.64 3.46 -3.53
N ARG A 79 4.77 4.79 -3.67
CA ARG A 79 4.30 5.53 -4.84
C ARG A 79 4.99 5.09 -6.12
N ALA A 80 6.31 4.95 -6.08
CA ALA A 80 7.10 4.54 -7.24
C ALA A 80 6.70 3.13 -7.72
N LEU A 81 6.57 2.17 -6.80
CA LEU A 81 6.10 0.83 -7.12
C LEU A 81 4.69 0.84 -7.71
N LYS A 82 3.76 1.56 -7.09
CA LYS A 82 2.39 1.71 -7.61
C LYS A 82 2.38 2.20 -9.05
N ASN A 83 3.16 3.25 -9.35
CA ASN A 83 3.25 3.81 -10.68
C ASN A 83 3.88 2.84 -11.69
N LEU A 84 4.88 2.04 -11.27
CA LEU A 84 5.46 0.99 -12.12
C LEU A 84 4.44 -0.10 -12.45
N ILE A 85 3.71 -0.59 -11.46
CA ILE A 85 2.65 -1.60 -11.64
C ILE A 85 1.58 -1.06 -12.59
N TYR A 86 1.09 0.16 -12.34
CA TYR A 86 0.10 0.80 -13.20
C TYR A 86 0.55 0.87 -14.65
N ASN A 87 1.74 1.38 -14.89
CA ASN A 87 2.29 1.48 -16.23
C ASN A 87 2.42 0.11 -16.91
N GLN A 88 2.77 -0.94 -16.15
CA GLN A 88 2.87 -2.29 -16.67
C GLN A 88 1.49 -2.87 -17.02
N LEU A 89 0.49 -2.69 -16.15
CA LEU A 89 -0.88 -3.11 -16.41
C LEU A 89 -1.48 -2.43 -17.64
N LEU A 90 -1.26 -1.12 -17.81
CA LEU A 90 -1.70 -0.39 -19.00
C LEU A 90 -1.03 -0.91 -20.28
N ARG A 91 0.27 -1.18 -20.25
CA ARG A 91 1.00 -1.76 -21.40
C ARG A 91 0.42 -3.12 -21.76
N ASN A 92 0.18 -3.98 -20.77
CA ASN A 92 -0.36 -5.32 -20.98
C ASN A 92 -1.79 -5.27 -21.57
N ALA A 93 -2.61 -4.33 -21.10
CA ALA A 93 -3.98 -4.13 -21.61
C ALA A 93 -4.05 -3.35 -22.94
N LYS A 94 -2.93 -2.83 -23.45
CA LYS A 94 -2.86 -1.92 -24.63
C LYS A 94 -3.78 -0.70 -24.49
N LEU A 95 -3.98 -0.22 -23.26
CA LEU A 95 -4.83 0.92 -22.93
C LEU A 95 -4.01 2.20 -22.80
N GLN A 96 -4.65 3.33 -23.08
CA GLN A 96 -4.07 4.64 -22.77
C GLN A 96 -4.32 5.01 -21.30
N PRO A 97 -3.41 5.76 -20.65
CA PRO A 97 -3.62 6.22 -19.27
C PRO A 97 -4.88 7.08 -19.18
N LEU A 98 -5.82 6.67 -18.31
CA LEU A 98 -6.97 7.50 -17.94
C LEU A 98 -6.66 8.20 -16.62
N PRO A 99 -6.95 9.52 -16.47
CA PRO A 99 -6.61 10.29 -15.28
C PRO A 99 -7.24 9.77 -13.97
N ASP A 100 -8.36 9.06 -14.05
CA ASP A 100 -9.13 8.54 -12.91
C ASP A 100 -9.34 7.02 -12.97
N TYR A 101 -8.33 6.27 -13.41
CA TYR A 101 -8.43 4.81 -13.35
C TYR A 101 -8.54 4.36 -11.90
N ASP A 102 -9.74 3.91 -11.50
CA ASP A 102 -9.98 3.36 -10.16
C ASP A 102 -9.34 1.97 -10.13
N PHE A 103 -8.15 1.89 -9.52
CA PHE A 103 -7.45 0.63 -9.36
C PHE A 103 -8.31 -0.38 -8.62
N ALA A 104 -8.33 -1.59 -9.12
CA ALA A 104 -8.90 -2.73 -8.41
C ALA A 104 -8.01 -3.09 -7.20
N PHE A 105 -7.89 -2.18 -6.22
CA PHE A 105 -7.15 -2.49 -5.00
C PHE A 105 -7.87 -3.61 -4.24
N ASP A 106 -7.21 -4.73 -4.07
CA ASP A 106 -7.81 -5.92 -3.47
C ASP A 106 -7.35 -6.11 -2.02
N LEU A 107 -8.31 -6.12 -1.09
CA LEU A 107 -8.06 -6.42 0.31
C LEU A 107 -8.29 -7.90 0.67
N ASN A 108 -8.79 -8.72 -0.26
CA ASN A 108 -9.13 -10.11 0.03
C ASN A 108 -7.89 -10.89 0.50
N TYR A 109 -6.73 -10.68 -0.08
CA TYR A 109 -5.48 -11.32 0.37
C TYR A 109 -5.12 -11.05 1.84
N THR A 110 -5.45 -9.86 2.38
CA THR A 110 -5.17 -9.54 3.79
C THR A 110 -6.04 -10.36 4.74
N ILE A 111 -7.26 -10.61 4.33
CA ILE A 111 -8.23 -11.36 5.11
C ILE A 111 -7.86 -12.84 5.08
N ASP A 112 -7.49 -13.37 3.91
CA ASP A 112 -7.03 -14.75 3.78
C ASP A 112 -5.79 -15.01 4.63
N ASP A 113 -4.77 -14.14 4.59
CA ASP A 113 -3.55 -14.28 5.37
C ASP A 113 -3.78 -14.19 6.90
N GLN A 114 -4.74 -13.36 7.34
CA GLN A 114 -5.06 -13.21 8.76
C GLN A 114 -6.08 -14.24 9.28
N LEU A 115 -6.98 -14.71 8.43
CA LEU A 115 -8.03 -15.68 8.79
C LEU A 115 -7.55 -17.12 8.76
N PHE A 116 -6.44 -17.43 8.08
CA PHE A 116 -5.74 -18.72 8.31
C PHE A 116 -5.35 -18.91 9.79
N LEU A 117 -5.28 -17.81 10.55
CA LEU A 117 -5.00 -17.81 12.00
C LEU A 117 -6.26 -17.89 12.86
N THR A 118 -7.47 -17.68 12.30
CA THR A 118 -8.74 -17.76 13.03
C THR A 118 -9.71 -18.67 12.27
N GLN A 119 -10.08 -19.79 12.87
CA GLN A 119 -10.99 -20.81 12.29
C GLN A 119 -12.45 -20.36 12.16
N ASP A 120 -12.75 -19.07 12.14
CA ASP A 120 -14.12 -18.55 12.10
C ASP A 120 -14.52 -18.10 10.68
N GLN A 121 -15.02 -19.06 9.89
CA GLN A 121 -15.45 -18.84 8.51
C GLN A 121 -16.61 -17.83 8.40
N GLY A 122 -17.48 -17.73 9.40
CA GLY A 122 -18.64 -16.82 9.36
C GLY A 122 -18.25 -15.35 9.45
N LEU A 123 -17.27 -15.00 10.29
CA LEU A 123 -16.74 -13.64 10.41
C LEU A 123 -16.02 -13.19 9.12
N SER A 124 -15.39 -14.14 8.45
CA SER A 124 -14.73 -13.95 7.16
C SER A 124 -15.69 -13.42 6.09
N ASP A 125 -16.78 -14.14 5.86
CA ASP A 125 -17.74 -13.82 4.79
C ASP A 125 -18.42 -12.46 5.00
N GLU A 126 -18.62 -12.07 6.24
CA GLU A 126 -19.20 -10.77 6.57
C GLU A 126 -18.23 -9.61 6.32
N VAL A 127 -16.98 -9.76 6.74
CA VAL A 127 -15.91 -8.79 6.44
C VAL A 127 -15.71 -8.67 4.92
N TYR A 128 -15.69 -9.77 4.18
CA TYR A 128 -15.63 -9.74 2.72
C TYR A 128 -16.79 -8.96 2.09
N ARG A 129 -18.03 -9.16 2.58
CA ARG A 129 -19.20 -8.41 2.09
C ARG A 129 -19.05 -6.91 2.31
N MET A 130 -18.64 -6.49 3.51
CA MET A 130 -18.41 -5.09 3.84
C MET A 130 -17.34 -4.46 2.93
N LEU A 131 -16.25 -5.16 2.67
CA LEU A 131 -15.15 -4.65 1.85
C LEU A 131 -15.50 -4.60 0.35
N ARG A 132 -16.36 -5.48 -0.15
CA ARG A 132 -16.84 -5.44 -1.55
C ARG A 132 -17.57 -4.15 -1.88
N GLY A 133 -18.21 -3.52 -0.91
CA GLY A 133 -18.88 -2.24 -1.10
C GLY A 133 -17.94 -1.06 -1.33
N LEU A 134 -16.65 -1.16 -1.00
CA LEU A 134 -15.68 -0.10 -1.12
C LEU A 134 -15.07 -0.01 -2.52
N THR A 135 -14.78 1.21 -2.98
CA THR A 135 -13.96 1.43 -4.18
C THR A 135 -12.50 1.06 -3.92
N GLY A 136 -11.70 0.85 -4.98
CA GLY A 136 -10.27 0.58 -4.86
C GLY A 136 -9.54 1.63 -4.01
N ARG A 137 -9.79 2.91 -4.25
CA ARG A 137 -9.19 4.01 -3.48
C ARG A 137 -9.62 4.01 -2.00
N GLN A 138 -10.85 3.60 -1.70
CA GLN A 138 -11.34 3.46 -0.32
C GLN A 138 -10.66 2.30 0.40
N LYS A 139 -10.44 1.19 -0.28
CA LYS A 139 -9.69 0.04 0.24
C LYS A 139 -8.23 0.40 0.47
N GLU A 140 -7.59 1.06 -0.50
CA GLU A 140 -6.19 1.48 -0.41
C GLU A 140 -5.92 2.39 0.78
N ILE A 141 -6.74 3.42 1.01
CA ILE A 141 -6.51 4.33 2.15
C ILE A 141 -6.69 3.64 3.50
N ILE A 142 -7.64 2.72 3.62
CA ILE A 142 -7.82 1.90 4.83
C ILE A 142 -6.57 1.04 5.06
N TYR A 143 -6.09 0.37 4.02
CA TYR A 143 -4.90 -0.47 4.08
C TYR A 143 -3.66 0.31 4.51
N LEU A 144 -3.36 1.43 3.85
CA LEU A 144 -2.23 2.27 4.19
C LEU A 144 -2.32 2.82 5.62
N ARG A 145 -3.52 3.19 6.08
CA ARG A 145 -3.73 3.77 7.40
C ARG A 145 -3.66 2.76 8.54
N PHE A 146 -4.28 1.59 8.39
CA PHE A 146 -4.47 0.65 9.49
C PHE A 146 -3.53 -0.55 9.46
N ILE A 147 -3.08 -0.98 8.29
CA ILE A 147 -2.12 -2.08 8.16
C ILE A 147 -0.68 -1.56 8.20
N HIS A 148 -0.40 -0.50 7.44
CA HIS A 148 0.94 0.12 7.42
C HIS A 148 1.10 1.27 8.40
N GLU A 149 0.05 1.67 9.14
CA GLU A 149 0.07 2.74 10.15
C GLU A 149 0.61 4.08 9.62
N MET A 150 0.43 4.32 8.32
CA MET A 150 0.95 5.52 7.67
C MET A 150 0.24 6.79 8.13
N SER A 151 0.99 7.88 8.21
CA SER A 151 0.47 9.22 8.46
C SER A 151 -0.32 9.72 7.25
N PHE A 152 -1.16 10.75 7.45
CA PHE A 152 -1.88 11.36 6.32
C PHE A 152 -0.95 12.07 5.33
N ASP A 153 0.22 12.51 5.76
CA ASP A 153 1.26 13.05 4.89
C ASP A 153 1.79 11.98 3.94
N GLU A 154 2.19 10.81 4.46
CA GLU A 154 2.65 9.68 3.66
C GLU A 154 1.55 9.18 2.70
N ILE A 155 0.32 9.02 3.20
CA ILE A 155 -0.83 8.59 2.40
C ILE A 155 -1.10 9.60 1.27
N SER A 156 -1.04 10.91 1.55
CA SER A 156 -1.28 11.94 0.54
C SER A 156 -0.28 11.87 -0.59
N GLU A 157 0.97 11.57 -0.28
CA GLU A 157 2.02 11.38 -1.28
C GLU A 157 1.83 10.11 -2.12
N ILE A 158 1.52 8.96 -1.48
CA ILE A 158 1.32 7.68 -2.17
C ILE A 158 0.09 7.73 -3.09
N MET A 159 -0.99 8.34 -2.61
CA MET A 159 -2.27 8.41 -3.35
C MET A 159 -2.37 9.63 -4.27
N GLU A 160 -1.35 10.50 -4.29
CA GLU A 160 -1.28 11.73 -5.09
C GLU A 160 -2.51 12.63 -4.89
N ILE A 161 -2.90 12.83 -3.63
CA ILE A 161 -3.99 13.71 -3.20
C ILE A 161 -3.51 14.64 -2.09
N ASN A 162 -4.23 15.73 -1.84
CA ASN A 162 -3.89 16.56 -0.67
C ASN A 162 -4.34 15.89 0.66
N ILE A 163 -3.72 16.29 1.75
CA ILE A 163 -3.94 15.73 3.10
C ILE A 163 -5.42 15.80 3.50
N GLN A 164 -6.11 16.90 3.19
CA GLN A 164 -7.53 17.04 3.53
C GLN A 164 -8.40 16.07 2.74
N SER A 165 -8.09 15.84 1.46
CA SER A 165 -8.76 14.82 0.64
C SER A 165 -8.54 13.41 1.18
N ALA A 166 -7.32 13.10 1.66
CA ALA A 166 -7.04 11.82 2.30
C ALA A 166 -7.89 11.63 3.57
N ARG A 167 -7.96 12.64 4.45
CA ARG A 167 -8.81 12.59 5.65
C ARG A 167 -10.28 12.39 5.31
N ASN A 168 -10.78 13.12 4.31
CA ASN A 168 -12.17 13.02 3.88
C ASN A 168 -12.47 11.65 3.23
N LEU A 169 -11.52 11.11 2.46
CA LEU A 169 -11.66 9.79 1.85
C LEU A 169 -11.73 8.71 2.94
N LEU A 170 -10.84 8.74 3.93
CA LEU A 170 -10.87 7.80 5.04
C LEU A 170 -12.17 7.90 5.83
N ALA A 171 -12.62 9.12 6.18
CA ALA A 171 -13.85 9.33 6.92
C ALA A 171 -15.07 8.73 6.18
N ARG A 172 -15.20 8.97 4.87
CA ARG A 172 -16.27 8.39 4.04
C ARG A 172 -16.16 6.86 3.92
N SER A 173 -14.94 6.32 3.86
CA SER A 173 -14.73 4.88 3.82
C SER A 173 -15.19 4.22 5.13
N MET A 174 -14.82 4.81 6.26
CA MET A 174 -15.22 4.31 7.59
C MET A 174 -16.73 4.45 7.83
N GLU A 175 -17.35 5.53 7.36
CA GLU A 175 -18.82 5.71 7.45
C GLU A 175 -19.54 4.61 6.65
N LYS A 176 -19.05 4.29 5.45
CA LYS A 176 -19.60 3.23 4.61
C LYS A 176 -19.49 1.86 5.28
N LEU A 177 -18.33 1.52 5.80
CA LEU A 177 -18.12 0.27 6.57
C LEU A 177 -19.06 0.18 7.78
N ARG A 178 -19.23 1.28 8.50
CA ARG A 178 -20.15 1.31 9.65
C ARG A 178 -21.60 1.05 9.26
N LYS A 179 -22.07 1.60 8.13
CA LYS A 179 -23.41 1.36 7.62
C LYS A 179 -23.62 -0.11 7.25
N GLU A 180 -22.66 -0.71 6.58
CA GLU A 180 -22.72 -2.13 6.22
C GLU A 180 -22.70 -3.04 7.47
N ALA A 181 -21.86 -2.73 8.46
CA ALA A 181 -21.83 -3.47 9.73
C ALA A 181 -23.15 -3.40 10.51
N ILE A 182 -23.78 -2.22 10.56
CA ILE A 182 -25.09 -2.04 11.20
C ILE A 182 -26.16 -2.86 10.47
N LEU A 183 -26.17 -2.84 9.13
CA LEU A 183 -27.12 -3.62 8.32
C LEU A 183 -26.96 -5.12 8.56
N ALA A 184 -25.71 -5.60 8.64
CA ALA A 184 -25.41 -7.00 8.91
C ALA A 184 -25.90 -7.43 10.32
N ILE A 185 -25.69 -6.60 11.33
CA ILE A 185 -26.21 -6.83 12.70
C ILE A 185 -27.74 -6.89 12.71
N ILE A 186 -28.41 -5.98 12.04
CA ILE A 186 -29.88 -5.95 11.97
C ILE A 186 -30.41 -7.23 11.30
N LEU A 187 -29.78 -7.66 10.19
CA LEU A 187 -30.17 -8.87 9.47
C LEU A 187 -29.92 -10.17 10.27
N PHE A 188 -28.96 -10.14 11.19
CA PHE A 188 -28.71 -11.29 12.07
C PHE A 188 -29.73 -11.43 13.19
N PHE A 189 -30.43 -10.35 13.58
CA PHE A 189 -31.41 -10.34 14.66
C PHE A 189 -32.88 -10.41 14.16
N ILE A 190 -33.14 -10.52 12.85
CA ILE A 190 -34.45 -10.73 12.24
C ILE A 190 -34.56 -12.17 11.70
#